data_d273214c8c14b1a9268e9d600adf1ac6
#
_entry.id   d273214c8c14b1a9268e9d600adf1ac6
#
_cell.length_a   1.000
_cell.length_b   1.000
_cell.length_c   1.000
_cell.angle_alpha   90.00
_cell.angle_beta   90.00
_cell.angle_gamma   90.00
#
_symmetry.space_group_name_H-M   'P 1'
#
loop_
_entity.id
_entity.type
_entity.pdbx_description
1 polymer ?
#
loop_
_entity_poly.entity_id
_entity_poly.type
_entity_poly.pdbx_seq_one_letter_code
_entity_poly.pdbx_strand_id
1 'polypeptide(L)'
;MKKISVLFALLFLSFAYSQNKFDSASVTSFQEELNKEFANAKTSPLLAADLKDFESLDFFPVNEKYFVNAKFTRTPKEKAFKMKTSTDRTPIYVKYGEVDFLLNGRSYKLNVYRDIALSRNKEFKDYLFLPFSDLTSGAESYIGGRYIDLKLPKGNMLDIDFNKAYNPYCAYSPEYSCPRVPLENDLDAEIKAGVKKFHD
;
A
#
# COMPACT_ATOMS: atom_id res chain seq x y z
N MET A 1 28.57 -36.71 51.56
CA MET A 1 28.78 -35.70 50.51
C MET A 1 27.51 -35.60 49.67
N LYS A 2 26.66 -34.56 49.88
CA LYS A 2 25.39 -34.34 49.15
C LYS A 2 25.69 -33.55 47.89
N LYS A 3 25.39 -34.15 46.73
CA LYS A 3 25.45 -33.45 45.41
C LYS A 3 24.20 -32.62 45.24
N ILE A 4 24.34 -31.29 45.20
CA ILE A 4 23.25 -30.37 44.86
C ILE A 4 23.24 -30.24 43.35
N SER A 5 22.21 -30.80 42.70
CA SER A 5 21.93 -30.57 41.26
C SER A 5 21.17 -29.25 41.11
N VAL A 6 21.81 -28.25 40.55
CA VAL A 6 21.15 -26.99 40.18
C VAL A 6 20.51 -27.15 38.83
N LEU A 7 19.18 -27.20 38.81
CA LEU A 7 18.36 -27.23 37.59
C LEU A 7 18.23 -25.81 37.06
N PHE A 8 18.92 -25.49 35.94
CA PHE A 8 18.82 -24.21 35.27
C PHE A 8 17.53 -24.23 34.39
N ALA A 9 16.45 -23.60 34.85
CA ALA A 9 15.25 -23.39 34.07
C ALA A 9 15.48 -22.23 33.11
N LEU A 10 15.69 -22.53 31.82
CA LEU A 10 15.71 -21.55 30.75
C LEU A 10 14.25 -21.05 30.48
N LEU A 11 13.94 -19.87 31.00
CA LEU A 11 12.72 -19.14 30.65
C LEU A 11 12.84 -18.63 29.21
N PHE A 12 12.25 -19.34 28.28
CA PHE A 12 11.97 -18.80 26.93
C PHE A 12 10.86 -17.74 27.03
N LEU A 13 11.24 -16.47 27.10
CA LEU A 13 10.34 -15.35 26.88
C LEU A 13 9.99 -15.31 25.38
N SER A 14 8.90 -15.99 25.01
CA SER A 14 8.28 -15.81 23.69
C SER A 14 7.64 -14.43 23.66
N PHE A 15 8.28 -13.49 22.98
CA PHE A 15 7.63 -12.25 22.58
C PHE A 15 6.53 -12.58 21.58
N ALA A 16 5.30 -12.68 22.06
CA ALA A 16 4.13 -12.73 21.20
C ALA A 16 3.97 -11.36 20.54
N TYR A 17 4.46 -11.19 19.33
CA TYR A 17 4.06 -10.08 18.50
C TYR A 17 2.58 -10.26 18.18
N SER A 18 1.73 -9.37 18.70
CA SER A 18 0.33 -9.31 18.31
C SER A 18 0.29 -8.89 16.82
N GLN A 19 0.05 -9.84 15.94
CA GLN A 19 -0.27 -9.55 14.54
C GLN A 19 -1.66 -8.96 14.51
N ASN A 20 -1.83 -7.84 13.78
CA ASN A 20 -3.16 -7.31 13.53
C ASN A 20 -3.95 -8.35 12.71
N LYS A 21 -5.22 -8.46 13.04
CA LYS A 21 -6.14 -9.31 12.29
C LYS A 21 -6.78 -8.50 11.17
N PHE A 22 -7.15 -9.19 10.10
CA PHE A 22 -7.97 -8.61 9.05
C PHE A 22 -9.27 -8.04 9.63
N ASP A 23 -9.62 -6.84 9.19
CA ASP A 23 -10.83 -6.14 9.60
C ASP A 23 -11.61 -5.67 8.37
N SER A 24 -12.62 -6.43 7.99
CA SER A 24 -13.49 -6.13 6.85
C SER A 24 -14.27 -4.82 7.03
N ALA A 25 -14.63 -4.44 8.25
CA ALA A 25 -15.33 -3.18 8.53
C ALA A 25 -14.43 -1.99 8.22
N SER A 26 -13.13 -2.08 8.54
CA SER A 26 -12.14 -1.07 8.18
C SER A 26 -11.96 -0.92 6.66
N VAL A 27 -12.09 -2.01 5.89
CA VAL A 27 -12.07 -1.95 4.42
C VAL A 27 -13.33 -1.26 3.90
N THR A 28 -14.51 -1.65 4.40
CA THR A 28 -15.78 -1.02 4.00
C THR A 28 -15.78 0.48 4.29
N SER A 29 -15.34 0.89 5.47
CA SER A 29 -15.21 2.32 5.81
C SER A 29 -14.28 3.06 4.85
N PHE A 30 -13.14 2.47 4.50
CA PHE A 30 -12.21 3.05 3.52
C PHE A 30 -12.87 3.24 2.15
N GLN A 31 -13.59 2.24 1.65
CA GLN A 31 -14.31 2.30 0.37
C GLN A 31 -15.41 3.37 0.37
N GLU A 32 -16.15 3.47 1.46
CA GLU A 32 -17.19 4.51 1.64
C GLU A 32 -16.59 5.92 1.69
N GLU A 33 -15.48 6.11 2.40
CA GLU A 33 -14.78 7.40 2.46
C GLU A 33 -14.24 7.80 1.09
N LEU A 34 -13.65 6.86 0.35
CA LEU A 34 -13.16 7.10 -0.99
C LEU A 34 -14.32 7.48 -1.95
N ASN A 35 -15.45 6.77 -1.89
CA ASN A 35 -16.64 7.11 -2.68
C ASN A 35 -17.20 8.50 -2.32
N LYS A 36 -17.23 8.88 -1.04
CA LYS A 36 -17.64 10.22 -0.60
C LYS A 36 -16.73 11.32 -1.13
N GLU A 37 -15.40 11.08 -1.13
CA GLU A 37 -14.41 12.00 -1.70
C GLU A 37 -14.66 12.20 -3.20
N PHE A 38 -14.86 11.11 -3.94
CA PHE A 38 -15.08 11.13 -5.38
C PHE A 38 -16.43 11.74 -5.78
N ALA A 39 -17.47 11.56 -4.98
CA ALA A 39 -18.79 12.18 -5.20
C ALA A 39 -18.82 13.69 -4.87
N ASN A 40 -17.84 14.19 -4.13
CA ASN A 40 -17.81 15.59 -3.70
C ASN A 40 -17.20 16.49 -4.77
N ALA A 41 -18.01 17.35 -5.40
CA ALA A 41 -17.59 18.24 -6.48
C ALA A 41 -16.39 19.17 -6.14
N LYS A 42 -16.06 19.36 -4.85
CA LYS A 42 -14.91 20.19 -4.44
C LYS A 42 -13.60 19.43 -4.34
N THR A 43 -13.65 18.12 -4.15
CA THR A 43 -12.48 17.27 -3.91
C THR A 43 -12.30 16.18 -4.96
N SER A 44 -13.34 15.91 -5.74
CA SER A 44 -13.37 14.84 -6.75
C SER A 44 -12.24 14.99 -7.77
N PRO A 45 -11.50 13.91 -8.07
CA PRO A 45 -10.56 13.89 -9.18
C PRO A 45 -11.22 13.62 -10.54
N LEU A 46 -12.54 13.38 -10.57
CA LEU A 46 -13.27 13.06 -11.78
C LEU A 46 -13.41 14.26 -12.69
N LEU A 47 -13.45 14.02 -13.99
CA LEU A 47 -13.90 15.02 -14.96
C LEU A 47 -15.37 15.38 -14.69
N ALA A 48 -15.77 16.61 -15.02
CA ALA A 48 -17.14 17.08 -14.78
C ALA A 48 -18.22 16.20 -15.45
N ALA A 49 -17.90 15.59 -16.59
CA ALA A 49 -18.80 14.66 -17.26
C ALA A 49 -19.00 13.38 -16.43
N ASP A 50 -17.92 12.79 -15.94
CA ASP A 50 -17.97 11.56 -15.14
C ASP A 50 -18.59 11.81 -13.75
N LEU A 51 -18.28 12.95 -13.15
CA LEU A 51 -18.81 13.31 -11.83
C LEU A 51 -20.33 13.42 -11.83
N LYS A 52 -20.93 13.87 -12.95
CA LYS A 52 -22.37 14.04 -13.07
C LYS A 52 -23.15 12.73 -12.90
N ASP A 53 -22.57 11.64 -13.41
CA ASP A 53 -23.22 10.33 -13.45
C ASP A 53 -22.53 9.34 -12.45
N PHE A 54 -21.63 9.86 -11.59
CA PHE A 54 -20.89 9.04 -10.64
C PHE A 54 -21.78 8.56 -9.49
N GLU A 55 -21.86 7.24 -9.32
CA GLU A 55 -22.53 6.59 -8.20
C GLU A 55 -21.52 6.05 -7.19
N SER A 56 -20.55 5.26 -7.65
CA SER A 56 -19.47 4.68 -6.85
C SER A 56 -18.31 4.20 -7.71
N LEU A 57 -17.16 4.04 -7.10
CA LEU A 57 -16.05 3.27 -7.69
C LEU A 57 -16.43 1.79 -7.71
N ASP A 58 -15.93 1.07 -8.71
CA ASP A 58 -16.02 -0.40 -8.73
C ASP A 58 -14.84 -1.01 -7.98
N PHE A 59 -15.15 -1.92 -7.05
CA PHE A 59 -14.16 -2.62 -6.23
C PHE A 59 -14.18 -4.12 -6.50
N PHE A 60 -13.03 -4.76 -6.35
CA PHE A 60 -13.02 -6.20 -6.19
C PHE A 60 -13.71 -6.61 -4.88
N PRO A 61 -14.28 -7.82 -4.80
CA PRO A 61 -14.83 -8.33 -3.55
C PRO A 61 -13.79 -8.35 -2.44
N VAL A 62 -14.18 -7.86 -1.25
CA VAL A 62 -13.32 -7.85 -0.06
C VAL A 62 -12.93 -9.28 0.31
N ASN A 63 -11.64 -9.53 0.49
CA ASN A 63 -11.14 -10.88 0.77
C ASN A 63 -9.91 -10.83 1.69
N GLU A 64 -10.01 -11.53 2.84
CA GLU A 64 -8.96 -11.63 3.86
C GLU A 64 -7.61 -12.10 3.32
N LYS A 65 -7.58 -12.96 2.27
CA LYS A 65 -6.34 -13.46 1.67
C LYS A 65 -5.42 -12.35 1.15
N TYR A 66 -5.96 -11.16 0.89
CA TYR A 66 -5.22 -9.99 0.43
C TYR A 66 -4.81 -9.03 1.55
N PHE A 67 -5.03 -9.41 2.82
CA PHE A 67 -4.41 -8.79 3.97
C PHE A 67 -3.18 -9.60 4.38
N VAL A 68 -1.99 -9.02 4.30
CA VAL A 68 -0.74 -9.73 4.57
C VAL A 68 0.09 -9.01 5.64
N ASN A 69 0.67 -9.79 6.56
CA ASN A 69 1.68 -9.30 7.49
C ASN A 69 3.05 -9.45 6.82
N ALA A 70 3.63 -8.35 6.40
CA ALA A 70 4.91 -8.31 5.72
C ALA A 70 6.06 -8.05 6.68
N LYS A 71 7.19 -8.72 6.46
CA LYS A 71 8.45 -8.38 7.14
C LYS A 71 9.01 -7.11 6.52
N PHE A 72 9.11 -6.06 7.32
CA PHE A 72 9.67 -4.77 6.90
C PHE A 72 11.17 -4.70 7.22
N THR A 73 11.96 -4.32 6.24
CA THR A 73 13.40 -4.10 6.35
C THR A 73 13.74 -2.68 5.90
N ARG A 74 14.28 -1.86 6.83
CA ARG A 74 14.76 -0.50 6.51
C ARG A 74 15.96 -0.55 5.57
N THR A 75 16.00 0.42 4.63
CA THR A 75 17.11 0.61 3.69
C THR A 75 17.79 1.99 3.87
N PRO A 76 18.46 2.24 5.02
CA PRO A 76 18.94 3.59 5.39
C PRO A 76 20.07 4.12 4.51
N LYS A 77 20.70 3.27 3.69
CA LYS A 77 21.80 3.65 2.79
C LYS A 77 21.32 4.06 1.39
N GLU A 78 20.03 3.91 1.10
CA GLU A 78 19.44 4.27 -0.18
C GLU A 78 19.48 5.79 -0.39
N LYS A 79 19.82 6.20 -1.60
CA LYS A 79 19.89 7.61 -1.98
C LYS A 79 18.52 8.10 -2.45
N ALA A 80 18.23 9.38 -2.20
CA ALA A 80 17.08 10.03 -2.79
C ALA A 80 17.21 10.09 -4.31
N PHE A 81 16.09 9.94 -5.01
CA PHE A 81 16.02 9.93 -6.47
C PHE A 81 14.78 10.70 -6.96
N LYS A 82 14.81 11.09 -8.23
CA LYS A 82 13.66 11.70 -8.91
C LYS A 82 12.69 10.60 -9.35
N MET A 83 11.53 10.53 -8.74
CA MET A 83 10.49 9.57 -9.14
C MET A 83 9.78 10.09 -10.40
N LYS A 84 9.72 9.25 -11.43
CA LYS A 84 8.96 9.56 -12.65
C LYS A 84 7.46 9.67 -12.33
N THR A 85 6.76 10.57 -13.02
CA THR A 85 5.31 10.71 -12.92
C THR A 85 4.65 10.55 -14.29
N SER A 86 3.33 10.65 -14.32
CA SER A 86 2.55 10.71 -15.57
C SER A 86 2.78 11.99 -16.39
N THR A 87 3.45 12.98 -15.80
CA THR A 87 3.84 14.25 -16.42
C THR A 87 5.34 14.48 -16.30
N ASP A 88 5.82 15.71 -16.59
CA ASP A 88 7.23 16.09 -16.43
C ASP A 88 7.64 16.38 -14.98
N ARG A 89 6.69 16.41 -14.04
CA ARG A 89 6.98 16.59 -12.61
C ARG A 89 7.79 15.40 -12.08
N THR A 90 8.88 15.67 -11.36
CA THR A 90 9.77 14.66 -10.81
C THR A 90 9.99 14.89 -9.30
N PRO A 91 9.05 14.50 -8.43
CA PRO A 91 9.22 14.62 -6.98
C PRO A 91 10.38 13.76 -6.47
N ILE A 92 10.96 14.17 -5.35
CA ILE A 92 12.11 13.47 -4.75
C ILE A 92 11.62 12.46 -3.74
N TYR A 93 11.90 11.19 -4.01
CA TYR A 93 11.61 10.06 -3.14
C TYR A 93 12.90 9.38 -2.66
N VAL A 94 12.76 8.58 -1.62
CA VAL A 94 13.77 7.61 -1.20
C VAL A 94 13.11 6.25 -1.03
N LYS A 95 13.77 5.17 -1.45
CA LYS A 95 13.38 3.82 -1.06
C LYS A 95 13.62 3.70 0.45
N TYR A 96 12.53 3.75 1.21
CA TYR A 96 12.58 3.79 2.67
C TYR A 96 12.80 2.42 3.29
N GLY A 97 12.31 1.39 2.63
CA GLY A 97 12.45 0.00 3.05
C GLY A 97 11.93 -0.97 2.02
N GLU A 98 12.02 -2.23 2.36
CA GLU A 98 11.48 -3.36 1.62
C GLU A 98 10.48 -4.10 2.48
N VAL A 99 9.48 -4.71 1.87
CA VAL A 99 8.51 -5.58 2.52
C VAL A 99 8.53 -6.94 1.84
N ASP A 100 8.78 -8.00 2.63
CA ASP A 100 8.72 -9.38 2.20
C ASP A 100 7.45 -10.03 2.78
N PHE A 101 6.64 -10.67 1.95
CA PHE A 101 5.37 -11.28 2.37
C PHE A 101 5.04 -12.55 1.60
N LEU A 102 4.13 -13.33 2.14
CA LEU A 102 3.56 -14.50 1.49
C LEU A 102 2.15 -14.17 0.98
N LEU A 103 1.86 -14.52 -0.27
CA LEU A 103 0.53 -14.48 -0.83
C LEU A 103 0.27 -15.81 -1.57
N ASN A 104 -0.79 -16.51 -1.20
CA ASN A 104 -1.11 -17.83 -1.75
C ASN A 104 0.07 -18.83 -1.70
N GLY A 105 0.87 -18.80 -0.63
CA GLY A 105 2.03 -19.68 -0.43
C GLY A 105 3.29 -19.31 -1.23
N ARG A 106 3.25 -18.25 -2.03
CA ARG A 106 4.40 -17.73 -2.78
C ARG A 106 4.96 -16.48 -2.12
N SER A 107 6.28 -16.35 -2.07
CA SER A 107 6.98 -15.18 -1.53
C SER A 107 7.04 -14.06 -2.56
N TYR A 108 6.78 -12.84 -2.09
CA TYR A 108 6.87 -11.61 -2.86
C TYR A 108 7.62 -10.54 -2.09
N LYS A 109 8.18 -9.59 -2.82
CA LYS A 109 8.87 -8.42 -2.28
C LYS A 109 8.36 -7.16 -2.97
N LEU A 110 8.16 -6.09 -2.20
CA LEU A 110 7.89 -4.75 -2.71
C LEU A 110 8.79 -3.73 -2.00
N ASN A 111 9.11 -2.66 -2.69
CA ASN A 111 9.79 -1.50 -2.13
C ASN A 111 8.77 -0.50 -1.59
N VAL A 112 9.06 0.07 -0.44
CA VAL A 112 8.25 1.12 0.19
C VAL A 112 9.01 2.43 0.10
N TYR A 113 8.32 3.48 -0.34
CA TYR A 113 8.92 4.77 -0.63
C TYR A 113 8.47 5.84 0.36
N ARG A 114 9.25 6.91 0.43
CA ARG A 114 8.94 8.11 1.21
C ARG A 114 9.21 9.34 0.36
N ASP A 115 8.19 10.20 0.22
CA ASP A 115 8.36 11.52 -0.39
C ASP A 115 9.10 12.44 0.59
N ILE A 116 10.23 13.00 0.15
CA ILE A 116 11.10 13.82 1.01
C ILE A 116 10.43 15.14 1.37
N ALA A 117 9.68 15.76 0.45
CA ALA A 117 9.01 17.02 0.70
C ALA A 117 7.82 16.83 1.64
N LEU A 118 6.98 15.82 1.36
CA LEU A 118 5.80 15.51 2.16
C LEU A 118 6.19 15.12 3.61
N SER A 119 7.26 14.37 3.78
CA SER A 119 7.73 13.90 5.08
C SER A 119 8.19 15.00 6.04
N ARG A 120 8.38 16.25 5.55
CA ARG A 120 8.69 17.42 6.38
C ARG A 120 7.46 17.98 7.08
N ASN A 121 6.27 17.67 6.57
CA ASN A 121 5.02 18.02 7.25
C ASN A 121 4.79 17.07 8.43
N LYS A 122 4.48 17.60 9.61
CA LYS A 122 4.22 16.83 10.84
C LYS A 122 3.09 15.80 10.67
N GLU A 123 2.10 16.12 9.87
CA GLU A 123 0.95 15.25 9.57
C GLU A 123 1.38 13.97 8.81
N PHE A 124 2.35 14.10 7.89
CA PHE A 124 2.82 13.01 7.03
C PHE A 124 4.19 12.46 7.46
N LYS A 125 4.69 12.79 8.65
CA LYS A 125 6.01 12.32 9.13
C LYS A 125 6.14 10.81 9.17
N ASP A 126 5.04 10.10 9.38
CA ASP A 126 4.99 8.64 9.49
C ASP A 126 4.41 7.98 8.22
N TYR A 127 4.13 8.77 7.18
CA TYR A 127 3.59 8.29 5.93
C TYR A 127 4.62 7.54 5.09
N LEU A 128 4.21 6.41 4.55
CA LEU A 128 4.93 5.61 3.56
C LEU A 128 4.04 5.33 2.37
N PHE A 129 4.63 5.31 1.20
CA PHE A 129 3.98 5.11 -0.08
C PHE A 129 4.35 3.75 -0.68
N LEU A 130 3.35 2.94 -0.99
CA LEU A 130 3.51 1.63 -1.63
C LEU A 130 2.79 1.61 -2.98
N PRO A 131 3.44 2.04 -4.07
CA PRO A 131 2.93 1.82 -5.42
C PRO A 131 3.23 0.40 -5.87
N PHE A 132 2.31 -0.25 -6.59
CA PHE A 132 2.52 -1.56 -7.20
C PHE A 132 1.71 -1.73 -8.49
N SER A 133 2.21 -2.56 -9.40
CA SER A 133 1.47 -3.14 -10.50
C SER A 133 1.41 -4.67 -10.33
N ASP A 134 0.47 -5.30 -11.02
CA ASP A 134 0.24 -6.72 -10.92
C ASP A 134 -0.40 -7.26 -12.21
N LEU A 135 -0.64 -8.55 -12.33
CA LEU A 135 -1.20 -9.17 -13.54
C LEU A 135 -2.64 -8.72 -13.88
N THR A 136 -3.34 -8.03 -12.97
CA THR A 136 -4.64 -7.41 -13.28
C THR A 136 -4.50 -6.04 -13.95
N SER A 137 -3.31 -5.42 -13.91
CA SER A 137 -3.06 -4.08 -14.44
C SER A 137 -3.24 -4.02 -15.95
N GLY A 138 -4.11 -3.13 -16.42
CA GLY A 138 -4.49 -3.00 -17.83
C GLY A 138 -5.64 -3.91 -18.26
N ALA A 139 -5.97 -4.93 -17.45
CA ALA A 139 -7.13 -5.81 -17.70
C ALA A 139 -8.31 -5.44 -16.79
N GLU A 140 -8.21 -5.79 -15.50
CA GLU A 140 -9.28 -5.57 -14.51
C GLU A 140 -9.00 -4.36 -13.58
N SER A 141 -7.74 -3.91 -13.49
CA SER A 141 -7.34 -2.73 -12.74
C SER A 141 -6.61 -1.71 -13.63
N TYR A 142 -6.33 -0.52 -13.11
CA TYR A 142 -5.69 0.55 -13.87
C TYR A 142 -4.31 0.13 -14.38
N ILE A 143 -4.04 0.38 -15.67
CA ILE A 143 -2.79 -0.01 -16.35
C ILE A 143 -1.54 0.58 -15.71
N GLY A 144 -1.63 1.77 -15.10
CA GLY A 144 -0.51 2.44 -14.42
C GLY A 144 -0.22 1.89 -13.01
N GLY A 145 -0.94 0.84 -12.58
CA GLY A 145 -0.87 0.28 -11.24
C GLY A 145 -1.68 1.04 -10.20
N ARG A 146 -1.58 0.59 -8.96
CA ARG A 146 -2.35 1.10 -7.82
C ARG A 146 -1.44 1.46 -6.66
N TYR A 147 -2.00 2.16 -5.67
CA TYR A 147 -1.29 2.66 -4.50
C TYR A 147 -1.90 2.13 -3.21
N ILE A 148 -1.07 2.00 -2.20
CA ILE A 148 -1.48 1.77 -0.81
C ILE A 148 -0.73 2.75 0.07
N ASP A 149 -1.46 3.48 0.90
CA ASP A 149 -0.91 4.36 1.92
C ASP A 149 -0.60 3.56 3.17
N LEU A 150 0.61 3.69 3.66
CA LEU A 150 1.11 2.97 4.82
C LEU A 150 1.64 3.94 5.88
N LYS A 151 1.77 3.44 7.10
CA LYS A 151 2.43 4.17 8.19
C LYS A 151 3.69 3.44 8.63
N LEU A 152 4.65 4.19 9.15
CA LEU A 152 5.87 3.63 9.74
C LEU A 152 5.51 2.59 10.80
N PRO A 153 6.01 1.35 10.67
CA PRO A 153 5.78 0.34 11.70
C PRO A 153 6.58 0.66 12.96
N LYS A 154 6.06 0.26 14.11
CA LYS A 154 6.79 0.35 15.40
C LYS A 154 7.89 -0.70 15.55
N GLY A 155 7.89 -1.72 14.70
CA GLY A 155 8.83 -2.84 14.69
C GLY A 155 9.24 -3.23 13.27
N ASN A 156 9.45 -4.50 13.04
CA ASN A 156 9.85 -5.07 11.76
C ASN A 156 8.72 -5.77 10.99
N MET A 157 7.46 -5.58 11.42
CA MET A 157 6.29 -6.09 10.72
C MET A 157 5.43 -4.92 10.26
N LEU A 158 4.89 -5.02 9.06
CA LEU A 158 4.03 -4.02 8.43
C LEU A 158 2.84 -4.73 7.79
N ASP A 159 1.64 -4.33 8.16
CA ASP A 159 0.42 -4.86 7.56
C ASP A 159 0.16 -4.16 6.23
N ILE A 160 -0.08 -4.96 5.20
CA ILE A 160 -0.46 -4.49 3.87
C ILE A 160 -1.83 -5.06 3.56
N ASP A 161 -2.82 -4.17 3.40
CA ASP A 161 -4.17 -4.54 3.01
C ASP A 161 -4.42 -4.12 1.56
N PHE A 162 -4.26 -5.06 0.63
CA PHE A 162 -4.52 -4.81 -0.78
C PHE A 162 -6.00 -4.52 -1.08
N ASN A 163 -6.93 -4.86 -0.17
CA ASN A 163 -8.32 -4.46 -0.31
C ASN A 163 -8.52 -2.94 -0.23
N LYS A 164 -7.52 -2.21 0.27
CA LYS A 164 -7.46 -0.74 0.32
C LYS A 164 -6.59 -0.14 -0.80
N ALA A 165 -6.22 -0.93 -1.80
CA ALA A 165 -5.51 -0.40 -2.96
C ALA A 165 -6.43 0.50 -3.78
N TYR A 166 -5.91 1.66 -4.19
CA TYR A 166 -6.66 2.66 -4.96
C TYR A 166 -5.89 3.10 -6.20
N ASN A 167 -6.61 3.61 -7.21
CA ASN A 167 -6.00 4.12 -8.42
C ASN A 167 -5.45 5.54 -8.20
N PRO A 168 -4.31 5.89 -8.82
CA PRO A 168 -3.86 7.29 -8.86
C PRO A 168 -4.89 8.18 -9.54
N TYR A 169 -4.98 9.46 -9.16
CA TYR A 169 -5.93 10.40 -9.73
C TYR A 169 -5.79 10.58 -11.25
N CYS A 170 -4.59 10.35 -11.81
CA CYS A 170 -4.39 10.35 -13.26
C CYS A 170 -5.09 9.20 -14.01
N ALA A 171 -5.65 8.24 -13.30
CA ALA A 171 -6.56 7.24 -13.88
C ALA A 171 -7.94 7.81 -14.19
N TYR A 172 -8.29 8.96 -13.61
CA TYR A 172 -9.59 9.61 -13.71
C TYR A 172 -9.54 10.94 -14.49
N SER A 173 -8.41 11.65 -14.40
CA SER A 173 -8.22 12.92 -15.10
C SER A 173 -6.75 13.13 -15.48
N PRO A 174 -6.47 13.54 -16.74
CA PRO A 174 -5.10 13.80 -17.21
C PRO A 174 -4.45 15.04 -16.57
N GLU A 175 -5.20 15.84 -15.81
CA GLU A 175 -4.68 17.02 -15.10
C GLU A 175 -3.78 16.65 -13.94
N TYR A 176 -3.90 15.41 -13.42
CA TYR A 176 -3.11 14.95 -12.27
C TYR A 176 -1.76 14.37 -12.67
N SER A 177 -0.75 14.74 -11.89
CA SER A 177 0.62 14.22 -12.02
C SER A 177 0.90 13.19 -10.94
N CYS A 178 0.86 11.91 -11.30
CA CYS A 178 0.96 10.79 -10.37
C CYS A 178 2.28 10.04 -10.53
N PRO A 179 2.92 9.59 -9.43
CA PRO A 179 4.10 8.74 -9.47
C PRO A 179 3.86 7.47 -10.30
N ARG A 180 4.77 7.14 -11.19
CA ARG A 180 4.73 5.86 -11.90
C ARG A 180 5.23 4.75 -10.99
N VAL A 181 4.60 3.60 -11.06
CA VAL A 181 5.06 2.40 -10.34
C VAL A 181 6.46 2.04 -10.84
N PRO A 182 7.48 1.95 -9.94
CA PRO A 182 8.79 1.43 -10.32
C PRO A 182 8.70 -0.05 -10.73
N LEU A 183 9.52 -0.45 -11.70
CA LEU A 183 9.51 -1.83 -12.24
C LEU A 183 9.75 -2.89 -11.15
N GLU A 184 10.50 -2.54 -10.11
CA GLU A 184 10.77 -3.43 -8.98
C GLU A 184 9.53 -3.71 -8.12
N ASN A 185 8.45 -2.95 -8.32
CA ASN A 185 7.17 -3.13 -7.65
C ASN A 185 6.10 -3.74 -8.58
N ASP A 186 6.53 -4.41 -9.64
CA ASP A 186 5.65 -5.21 -10.49
C ASP A 186 5.53 -6.64 -9.94
N LEU A 187 4.32 -7.05 -9.57
CA LEU A 187 4.05 -8.35 -8.97
C LEU A 187 3.60 -9.36 -10.02
N ASP A 188 4.31 -10.48 -10.14
CA ASP A 188 3.88 -11.65 -10.90
C ASP A 188 2.77 -12.42 -10.13
N ALA A 189 1.65 -11.74 -9.89
CA ALA A 189 0.47 -12.26 -9.22
C ALA A 189 -0.77 -11.47 -9.62
N GLU A 190 -1.95 -12.07 -9.57
CA GLU A 190 -3.23 -11.37 -9.67
C GLU A 190 -3.67 -10.87 -8.28
N ILE A 191 -3.71 -9.55 -8.10
CA ILE A 191 -4.22 -8.92 -6.88
C ILE A 191 -5.66 -8.45 -7.13
N LYS A 192 -6.61 -9.37 -7.08
CA LYS A 192 -8.06 -9.06 -7.24
C LYS A 192 -8.62 -8.53 -5.92
N ALA A 193 -8.14 -7.33 -5.53
CA ALA A 193 -8.52 -6.59 -4.34
C ALA A 193 -8.39 -5.09 -4.58
N GLY A 194 -9.10 -4.24 -3.84
CA GLY A 194 -9.10 -2.79 -4.00
C GLY A 194 -9.93 -2.30 -5.19
N VAL A 195 -9.60 -1.11 -5.71
CA VAL A 195 -10.32 -0.46 -6.81
C VAL A 195 -9.98 -1.12 -8.14
N LYS A 196 -11.00 -1.35 -8.99
CA LYS A 196 -10.86 -1.77 -10.38
C LYS A 196 -10.56 -0.59 -11.30
N LYS A 197 -10.37 -0.85 -12.61
CA LYS A 197 -10.24 0.23 -13.60
C LYS A 197 -11.54 1.06 -13.66
N PHE A 198 -11.42 2.34 -13.99
CA PHE A 198 -12.55 3.27 -14.02
C PHE A 198 -13.21 3.30 -15.41
N HIS A 199 -12.42 3.34 -16.49
CA HIS A 199 -12.86 3.25 -17.87
C HIS A 199 -12.19 2.09 -18.60
N ASP A 200 -12.80 1.65 -19.72
CA ASP A 200 -12.23 0.64 -20.62
C ASP A 200 -11.13 1.21 -21.52
#